data_f18c2b0143ad15c953045c985ae2fd6e
#
_entry.id   f18c2b0143ad15c953045c985ae2fd6e
#
_cell.length_a   1.000
_cell.length_b   1.000
_cell.length_c   1.000
_cell.angle_alpha   90.00
_cell.angle_beta   90.00
_cell.angle_gamma   90.00
#
_symmetry.space_group_name_H-M   'P 1'
#
loop_
_entity.id
_entity.type
_entity.pdbx_description
1 polymer ?
#
loop_
_entity_poly.entity_id
_entity_poly.type
_entity_poly.pdbx_seq_one_letter_code
_entity_poly.pdbx_strand_id
1 'polypeptide(L)'
;MYKRQDFDKNSTLKIIELLIDNLNNPYYTYNYLKDNCATRVADIIIDNTKNKFKDDKLKSETNLSYRDLIRGKINENSWAALGIDLCLGAIIDKKINTRETFFLPENLMNYLDSYDGEVIKRNIIYSPESETSYSENLPTPLLINFILSLIIIAITIFNYEVDKWNKSLDTLIFLITGSIGILIIYLWFFSNHFAGAQNFNFLWAFPFNFALIFAIHKNKVPKWSIGYIKLLIILIVLLFLHWITGVQKYNLTLLPIFVALLIRYSFLVHRINKN
;
A
#
# COMPACT_ATOMS: atom_id res chain seq x y z
N MET A 1 20.23 19.14 4.05
CA MET A 1 20.59 19.32 5.47
C MET A 1 21.67 18.32 5.82
N TYR A 2 22.68 18.66 6.64
CA TYR A 2 23.60 17.67 7.20
C TYR A 2 23.74 17.90 8.71
N LYS A 3 24.14 16.86 9.43
CA LYS A 3 24.45 16.91 10.87
C LYS A 3 25.87 16.45 11.10
N ARG A 4 26.54 17.09 12.04
CA ARG A 4 27.86 16.69 12.54
C ARG A 4 27.68 16.09 13.93
N GLN A 5 28.07 14.83 14.09
CA GLN A 5 28.07 14.11 15.37
C GLN A 5 29.46 14.15 15.98
N ASP A 6 29.53 14.07 17.32
CA ASP A 6 30.75 13.92 18.08
C ASP A 6 30.94 12.47 18.51
N PHE A 7 31.71 11.72 17.71
CA PHE A 7 32.07 10.36 18.02
C PHE A 7 33.45 10.28 18.68
N ASP A 8 33.59 9.37 19.65
CA ASP A 8 34.90 9.02 20.17
C ASP A 8 35.78 8.37 19.08
N LYS A 9 37.11 8.36 19.33
CA LYS A 9 38.11 7.89 18.36
C LYS A 9 37.82 6.42 17.91
N ASN A 10 37.41 5.56 18.85
CA ASN A 10 37.20 4.13 18.56
C ASN A 10 35.95 3.94 17.70
N SER A 11 34.86 4.64 17.99
CA SER A 11 33.65 4.64 17.19
C SER A 11 33.91 5.19 15.78
N THR A 12 34.69 6.28 15.68
CA THR A 12 35.08 6.86 14.40
C THR A 12 35.87 5.87 13.53
N LEU A 13 36.86 5.18 14.11
CA LEU A 13 37.66 4.17 13.37
C LEU A 13 36.79 3.03 12.87
N LYS A 14 35.88 2.50 13.69
CA LYS A 14 34.95 1.46 13.27
C LYS A 14 34.04 1.88 12.14
N ILE A 15 33.51 3.10 12.20
CA ILE A 15 32.66 3.64 11.13
C ILE A 15 33.47 3.76 9.84
N ILE A 16 34.72 4.20 9.89
CA ILE A 16 35.61 4.27 8.72
C ILE A 16 35.87 2.89 8.13
N GLU A 17 36.16 1.87 8.97
CA GLU A 17 36.36 0.48 8.53
C GLU A 17 35.11 -0.06 7.80
N LEU A 18 33.92 0.16 8.36
CA LEU A 18 32.66 -0.22 7.75
C LEU A 18 32.40 0.48 6.41
N LEU A 19 32.73 1.76 6.31
CA LEU A 19 32.57 2.50 5.06
C LEU A 19 33.53 1.99 3.99
N ILE A 20 34.76 1.61 4.37
CA ILE A 20 35.74 0.98 3.47
C ILE A 20 35.23 -0.39 3.02
N ASP A 21 34.67 -1.21 3.94
CA ASP A 21 34.12 -2.50 3.58
C ASP A 21 32.91 -2.37 2.63
N ASN A 22 32.02 -1.41 2.89
CA ASN A 22 30.93 -1.09 1.98
C ASN A 22 31.40 -0.58 0.61
N LEU A 23 32.54 0.11 0.54
CA LEU A 23 33.15 0.53 -0.73
C LEU A 23 33.65 -0.70 -1.54
N ASN A 24 34.23 -1.68 -0.85
CA ASN A 24 34.70 -2.91 -1.45
C ASN A 24 33.57 -3.87 -1.86
N ASN A 25 32.43 -3.83 -1.13
CA ASN A 25 31.24 -4.66 -1.33
C ASN A 25 29.99 -3.78 -1.49
N PRO A 26 29.84 -3.02 -2.60
CA PRO A 26 28.81 -2.00 -2.74
C PRO A 26 27.41 -2.54 -3.03
N TYR A 27 27.29 -3.84 -3.36
CA TYR A 27 26.02 -4.43 -3.78
C TYR A 27 25.25 -5.02 -2.60
N TYR A 28 23.94 -4.72 -2.52
CA TYR A 28 23.02 -5.31 -1.57
C TYR A 28 21.60 -5.37 -2.13
N THR A 29 20.76 -6.21 -1.55
CA THR A 29 19.34 -6.28 -1.91
C THR A 29 18.58 -5.14 -1.23
N TYR A 30 18.23 -4.13 -2.00
CA TYR A 30 17.50 -2.97 -1.51
C TYR A 30 16.09 -3.34 -1.05
N ASN A 31 15.72 -2.91 0.15
CA ASN A 31 14.37 -3.01 0.67
C ASN A 31 13.93 -1.65 1.23
N TYR A 32 12.94 -1.03 0.59
CA TYR A 32 12.54 0.35 0.88
C TYR A 32 12.02 0.58 2.31
N LEU A 33 11.63 -0.46 3.07
CA LEU A 33 11.23 -0.34 4.47
C LEU A 33 12.28 -0.84 5.46
N LYS A 34 13.04 -1.89 5.11
CA LYS A 34 13.93 -2.58 6.05
C LYS A 34 15.41 -2.37 5.80
N ASP A 35 15.82 -2.16 4.55
CA ASP A 35 17.21 -2.00 4.15
C ASP A 35 17.34 -0.97 3.02
N ASN A 36 17.17 0.30 3.38
CA ASN A 36 17.27 1.44 2.49
C ASN A 36 18.44 2.37 2.91
N CYS A 37 18.64 3.47 2.19
CA CYS A 37 19.70 4.42 2.48
C CYS A 37 19.64 5.00 3.91
N ALA A 38 18.45 5.22 4.48
CA ALA A 38 18.30 5.77 5.82
C ALA A 38 18.54 4.72 6.91
N THR A 39 18.01 3.49 6.73
CA THR A 39 18.23 2.40 7.70
C THR A 39 19.69 2.01 7.77
N ARG A 40 20.42 1.98 6.63
CA ARG A 40 21.87 1.70 6.63
C ARG A 40 22.68 2.78 7.35
N VAL A 41 22.31 4.04 7.19
CA VAL A 41 22.93 5.13 7.98
C VAL A 41 22.64 4.95 9.46
N ALA A 42 21.41 4.56 9.82
CA ALA A 42 21.06 4.26 11.21
C ALA A 42 21.89 3.10 11.77
N ASP A 43 22.07 2.01 11.00
CA ASP A 43 22.87 0.86 11.41
C ASP A 43 24.34 1.25 11.65
N ILE A 44 24.94 2.02 10.74
CA ILE A 44 26.31 2.48 10.88
C ILE A 44 26.47 3.35 12.14
N ILE A 45 25.55 4.27 12.39
CA ILE A 45 25.66 5.20 13.53
C ILE A 45 25.33 4.48 14.85
N ILE A 46 24.19 3.83 14.93
CA ILE A 46 23.65 3.29 16.19
C ILE A 46 24.45 2.07 16.67
N ASP A 47 24.79 1.15 15.77
CA ASP A 47 25.44 -0.10 16.14
C ASP A 47 26.94 0.08 16.48
N ASN A 48 27.55 1.18 16.02
CA ASN A 48 28.98 1.45 16.25
C ASN A 48 29.29 2.51 17.30
N THR A 49 28.28 3.17 17.82
CA THR A 49 28.42 4.11 18.95
C THR A 49 28.05 3.40 20.25
N LYS A 50 29.07 2.89 20.96
CA LYS A 50 28.89 2.15 22.20
C LYS A 50 28.14 2.97 23.26
N ASN A 51 27.09 2.39 23.84
CA ASN A 51 26.37 2.85 25.04
C ASN A 51 25.67 4.22 24.98
N LYS A 52 25.65 4.89 23.85
CA LYS A 52 25.03 6.21 23.72
C LYS A 52 23.53 6.12 23.42
N PHE A 53 23.12 5.14 22.62
CA PHE A 53 21.72 4.93 22.28
C PHE A 53 21.13 3.82 23.17
N LYS A 54 20.12 4.16 23.98
CA LYS A 54 19.49 3.17 24.87
C LYS A 54 18.68 2.17 24.04
N ASP A 55 19.09 0.90 24.06
CA ASP A 55 18.45 -0.21 23.36
C ASP A 55 16.93 -0.32 23.65
N ASP A 56 16.50 -0.02 24.88
CA ASP A 56 15.09 -0.08 25.28
C ASP A 56 14.20 0.90 24.51
N LYS A 57 14.69 2.09 24.17
CA LYS A 57 13.93 3.03 23.35
C LYS A 57 13.79 2.57 21.90
N LEU A 58 14.82 1.93 21.35
CA LEU A 58 14.81 1.43 19.97
C LEU A 58 13.83 0.28 19.78
N LYS A 59 13.71 -0.59 20.78
CA LYS A 59 12.82 -1.74 20.78
C LYS A 59 11.40 -1.42 21.24
N SER A 60 11.16 -0.20 21.77
CA SER A 60 9.83 0.20 22.21
C SER A 60 8.86 0.20 21.03
N GLU A 61 7.72 -0.49 21.19
CA GLU A 61 6.65 -0.44 20.21
C GLU A 61 6.10 0.98 20.08
N THR A 62 5.87 1.38 18.84
CA THR A 62 5.13 2.60 18.53
C THR A 62 3.67 2.26 18.33
N ASN A 63 2.79 3.27 18.39
CA ASN A 63 1.39 3.08 17.99
C ASN A 63 1.17 3.21 16.48
N LEU A 64 2.26 3.33 15.70
CA LEU A 64 2.24 3.56 14.26
C LEU A 64 2.62 2.28 13.51
N SER A 65 2.11 2.15 12.30
CA SER A 65 2.51 1.16 11.32
C SER A 65 3.35 1.81 10.20
N TYR A 66 3.99 1.00 9.36
CA TYR A 66 4.64 1.51 8.15
C TYR A 66 3.67 2.30 7.28
N ARG A 67 2.42 1.81 7.11
CA ARG A 67 1.40 2.50 6.31
C ARG A 67 1.03 3.85 6.91
N ASP A 68 0.93 3.98 8.22
CA ASP A 68 0.63 5.26 8.88
C ASP A 68 1.71 6.31 8.58
N LEU A 69 2.98 5.88 8.67
CA LEU A 69 4.11 6.75 8.37
C LEU A 69 4.17 7.17 6.89
N ILE A 70 3.87 6.24 5.97
CA ILE A 70 3.80 6.55 4.53
C ILE A 70 2.66 7.54 4.26
N ARG A 71 1.46 7.27 4.78
CA ARG A 71 0.28 8.16 4.61
C ARG A 71 0.51 9.54 5.19
N GLY A 72 1.26 9.66 6.27
CA GLY A 72 1.64 10.97 6.82
C GLY A 72 2.53 11.83 5.90
N LYS A 73 3.05 11.25 4.79
CA LYS A 73 3.93 11.95 3.84
C LYS A 73 3.32 12.18 2.46
N ILE A 74 2.13 11.67 2.21
CA ILE A 74 1.45 11.77 0.91
C ILE A 74 -0.01 12.19 1.12
N ASN A 75 -0.58 12.85 0.12
CA ASN A 75 -2.01 13.12 0.11
C ASN A 75 -2.77 11.80 -0.14
N GLU A 76 -3.62 11.37 0.81
CA GLU A 76 -4.38 10.12 0.72
C GLU A 76 -5.34 10.08 -0.48
N ASN A 77 -5.77 11.23 -1.00
CA ASN A 77 -6.60 11.34 -2.19
C ASN A 77 -5.75 11.66 -3.45
N SER A 78 -4.55 11.08 -3.55
CA SER A 78 -3.70 11.14 -4.74
C SER A 78 -3.62 9.78 -5.44
N TRP A 79 -3.31 9.80 -6.73
CA TRP A 79 -3.09 8.57 -7.51
C TRP A 79 -1.91 7.76 -6.98
N ALA A 80 -0.88 8.44 -6.45
CA ALA A 80 0.25 7.79 -5.80
C ALA A 80 -0.20 7.01 -4.55
N ALA A 81 -1.00 7.62 -3.68
CA ALA A 81 -1.53 6.97 -2.48
C ALA A 81 -2.40 5.75 -2.84
N LEU A 82 -3.29 5.90 -3.85
CA LEU A 82 -4.11 4.79 -4.33
C LEU A 82 -3.25 3.63 -4.84
N GLY A 83 -2.23 3.91 -5.67
CA GLY A 83 -1.32 2.89 -6.20
C GLY A 83 -0.54 2.17 -5.09
N ILE A 84 -0.02 2.91 -4.12
CA ILE A 84 0.67 2.36 -2.96
C ILE A 84 -0.28 1.46 -2.15
N ASP A 85 -1.49 1.92 -1.83
CA ASP A 85 -2.46 1.15 -1.05
C ASP A 85 -2.96 -0.10 -1.78
N LEU A 86 -2.99 -0.11 -3.12
CA LEU A 86 -3.29 -1.29 -3.92
C LEU A 86 -2.16 -2.33 -3.90
N CYS A 87 -0.90 -1.87 -3.94
CA CYS A 87 0.25 -2.75 -4.05
C CYS A 87 0.72 -3.32 -2.70
N LEU A 88 0.49 -2.60 -1.59
CA LEU A 88 0.98 -2.96 -0.26
C LEU A 88 -0.07 -3.72 0.55
N GLY A 89 0.35 -4.87 1.12
CA GLY A 89 -0.51 -5.76 1.89
C GLY A 89 -0.63 -5.41 3.37
N ALA A 90 -1.36 -6.24 4.12
CA ALA A 90 -1.62 -6.08 5.55
C ALA A 90 -0.37 -6.19 6.43
N ILE A 91 0.71 -6.76 5.89
CA ILE A 91 1.95 -6.91 6.67
C ILE A 91 2.51 -5.57 7.15
N ILE A 92 2.27 -4.49 6.39
CA ILE A 92 2.71 -3.14 6.75
C ILE A 92 1.72 -2.37 7.63
N ASP A 93 0.59 -2.97 7.97
CA ASP A 93 -0.41 -2.40 8.89
C ASP A 93 -0.14 -2.78 10.36
N LYS A 94 0.82 -3.69 10.59
CA LYS A 94 1.26 -4.06 11.94
C LYS A 94 2.02 -2.92 12.60
N LYS A 95 1.86 -2.82 13.93
CA LYS A 95 2.66 -1.88 14.74
C LYS A 95 4.15 -2.19 14.59
N ILE A 96 4.95 -1.15 14.57
CA ILE A 96 6.41 -1.21 14.42
C ILE A 96 7.11 -0.59 15.61
N ASN A 97 8.37 -0.97 15.83
CA ASN A 97 9.20 -0.37 16.87
C ASN A 97 9.86 0.93 16.38
N THR A 98 10.49 1.65 17.31
CA THR A 98 11.15 2.94 17.00
C THR A 98 12.22 2.79 15.91
N ARG A 99 13.06 1.73 15.95
CA ARG A 99 14.11 1.51 14.93
C ARG A 99 13.52 1.31 13.54
N GLU A 100 12.41 0.60 13.43
CA GLU A 100 11.73 0.37 12.16
C GLU A 100 11.15 1.66 11.53
N THR A 101 10.96 2.73 12.32
CA THR A 101 10.53 4.03 11.78
C THR A 101 11.62 4.74 10.98
N PHE A 102 12.89 4.33 11.11
CA PHE A 102 14.05 4.99 10.48
C PHE A 102 14.17 4.76 8.98
N PHE A 103 13.27 3.97 8.38
CA PHE A 103 13.16 3.95 6.92
C PHE A 103 12.83 5.34 6.34
N LEU A 104 12.23 6.21 7.14
CA LEU A 104 12.09 7.63 6.85
C LEU A 104 13.26 8.41 7.45
N PRO A 105 14.08 9.11 6.64
CA PRO A 105 15.24 9.86 7.12
C PRO A 105 14.93 10.86 8.21
N GLU A 106 13.74 11.48 8.19
CA GLU A 106 13.29 12.44 9.18
C GLU A 106 13.17 11.83 10.58
N ASN A 107 12.66 10.59 10.67
CA ASN A 107 12.52 9.91 11.96
C ASN A 107 13.88 9.57 12.56
N LEU A 108 14.84 9.11 11.73
CA LEU A 108 16.22 8.92 12.16
C LEU A 108 16.84 10.25 12.65
N MET A 109 16.62 11.32 11.90
CA MET A 109 17.13 12.64 12.24
C MET A 109 16.59 13.13 13.58
N ASN A 110 15.26 13.01 13.80
CA ASN A 110 14.62 13.42 15.05
C ASN A 110 15.08 12.56 16.24
N TYR A 111 15.27 11.26 16.00
CA TYR A 111 15.83 10.36 17.01
C TYR A 111 17.22 10.78 17.42
N LEU A 112 18.13 11.04 16.47
CA LEU A 112 19.49 11.50 16.76
C LEU A 112 19.52 12.88 17.45
N ASP A 113 18.54 13.76 17.17
CA ASP A 113 18.41 15.06 17.85
C ASP A 113 17.96 14.93 19.31
N SER A 114 17.30 13.83 19.67
CA SER A 114 16.82 13.62 21.04
C SER A 114 17.94 13.26 22.04
N TYR A 115 19.17 13.06 21.55
CA TYR A 115 20.34 12.77 22.39
C TYR A 115 21.18 14.03 22.57
N ASP A 116 21.20 14.55 23.81
CA ASP A 116 21.97 15.73 24.18
C ASP A 116 23.48 15.55 23.98
N GLY A 117 24.12 16.53 23.36
CA GLY A 117 25.57 16.61 23.20
C GLY A 117 26.15 15.92 21.98
N GLU A 118 25.34 15.22 21.17
CA GLU A 118 25.84 14.44 20.03
C GLU A 118 25.72 15.14 18.67
N VAL A 119 24.94 16.19 18.60
CA VAL A 119 24.83 17.04 17.40
C VAL A 119 25.61 18.31 17.61
N ILE A 120 26.85 18.37 17.09
CA ILE A 120 27.69 19.57 17.17
C ILE A 120 27.17 20.70 16.29
N LYS A 121 26.67 20.35 15.10
CA LYS A 121 26.24 21.32 14.11
C LYS A 121 25.16 20.78 13.19
N ARG A 122 24.12 21.59 13.00
CA ARG A 122 23.05 21.37 12.05
C ARG A 122 23.06 22.46 10.98
N ASN A 123 23.25 22.09 9.72
CA ASN A 123 23.20 23.03 8.61
C ASN A 123 22.11 22.61 7.63
N ILE A 124 21.25 23.57 7.28
CA ILE A 124 20.31 23.40 6.18
C ILE A 124 21.06 23.78 4.90
N ILE A 125 21.36 22.78 4.06
CA ILE A 125 22.06 22.99 2.78
C ILE A 125 21.07 23.52 1.74
N TYR A 126 19.86 22.99 1.77
CA TYR A 126 18.80 23.34 0.84
C TYR A 126 17.45 23.30 1.56
N SER A 127 16.67 24.34 1.40
CA SER A 127 15.25 24.39 1.75
C SER A 127 14.52 24.86 0.50
N PRO A 128 13.57 24.10 -0.05
CA PRO A 128 12.77 24.59 -1.17
C PRO A 128 12.05 25.87 -0.72
N GLU A 129 12.14 26.92 -1.53
CA GLU A 129 11.52 28.25 -1.24
C GLU A 129 10.00 28.18 -1.29
N SER A 130 9.44 27.17 -1.95
CA SER A 130 8.03 26.83 -1.90
C SER A 130 7.90 25.30 -1.88
N GLU A 131 7.00 24.77 -1.06
CA GLU A 131 6.43 23.48 -1.38
C GLU A 131 5.82 23.63 -2.77
N THR A 132 6.51 23.15 -3.81
CA THR A 132 5.88 22.96 -5.10
C THR A 132 4.76 21.96 -4.87
N SER A 133 3.59 22.49 -4.52
CA SER A 133 2.36 21.77 -4.66
C SER A 133 2.31 21.41 -6.14
N TYR A 134 2.74 20.23 -6.49
CA TYR A 134 2.39 19.66 -7.77
C TYR A 134 0.85 19.63 -7.77
N SER A 135 0.25 20.67 -8.37
CA SER A 135 -1.15 20.62 -8.68
C SER A 135 -1.25 19.49 -9.70
N GLU A 136 -1.66 18.33 -9.23
CA GLU A 136 -2.05 17.26 -10.14
C GLU A 136 -3.21 17.86 -10.95
N ASN A 137 -2.96 18.23 -12.21
CA ASN A 137 -3.99 18.68 -13.14
C ASN A 137 -5.00 17.55 -13.45
N LEU A 138 -4.82 16.39 -12.83
CA LEU A 138 -5.70 15.24 -12.94
C LEU A 138 -6.79 15.27 -11.87
N PRO A 139 -8.03 14.89 -12.24
CA PRO A 139 -9.08 14.68 -11.25
C PRO A 139 -8.64 13.70 -10.16
N THR A 140 -9.04 13.96 -8.92
CA THR A 140 -8.66 13.09 -7.79
C THR A 140 -9.22 11.69 -7.93
N PRO A 141 -8.55 10.65 -7.37
CA PRO A 141 -9.03 9.28 -7.40
C PRO A 141 -10.45 9.14 -6.83
N LEU A 142 -10.78 9.85 -5.76
CA LEU A 142 -12.12 9.82 -5.18
C LEU A 142 -13.19 10.28 -6.17
N LEU A 143 -12.94 11.39 -6.87
CA LEU A 143 -13.89 11.93 -7.86
C LEU A 143 -14.10 10.94 -9.01
N ILE A 144 -13.02 10.38 -9.56
CA ILE A 144 -13.11 9.41 -10.66
C ILE A 144 -13.83 8.13 -10.21
N ASN A 145 -13.44 7.56 -9.07
CA ASN A 145 -14.07 6.36 -8.54
C ASN A 145 -15.56 6.58 -8.20
N PHE A 146 -15.92 7.78 -7.72
CA PHE A 146 -17.31 8.15 -7.46
C PHE A 146 -18.12 8.22 -8.76
N ILE A 147 -17.60 8.90 -9.80
CA ILE A 147 -18.27 8.99 -11.11
C ILE A 147 -18.43 7.59 -11.74
N LEU A 148 -17.36 6.77 -11.73
CA LEU A 148 -17.43 5.40 -12.24
C LEU A 148 -18.47 4.56 -11.49
N SER A 149 -18.55 4.71 -10.18
CA SER A 149 -19.55 4.01 -9.35
C SER A 149 -20.97 4.42 -9.69
N LEU A 150 -21.23 5.73 -9.89
CA LEU A 150 -22.53 6.22 -10.33
C LEU A 150 -22.92 5.67 -11.70
N ILE A 151 -21.98 5.60 -12.65
CA ILE A 151 -22.20 5.02 -13.98
C ILE A 151 -22.57 3.53 -13.86
N ILE A 152 -21.81 2.75 -13.06
CA ILE A 152 -22.09 1.33 -12.85
C ILE A 152 -23.49 1.13 -12.23
N ILE A 153 -23.83 1.92 -11.22
CA ILE A 153 -25.14 1.87 -10.53
C ILE A 153 -26.27 2.25 -11.49
N ALA A 154 -26.13 3.36 -12.22
CA ALA A 154 -27.14 3.81 -13.18
C ALA A 154 -27.42 2.77 -14.28
N ILE A 155 -26.34 2.20 -14.87
CA ILE A 155 -26.50 1.12 -15.87
C ILE A 155 -27.14 -0.11 -15.24
N THR A 156 -26.84 -0.41 -13.97
CA THR A 156 -27.42 -1.57 -13.28
C THR A 156 -28.91 -1.39 -13.04
N ILE A 157 -29.35 -0.21 -12.58
CA ILE A 157 -30.78 0.13 -12.41
C ILE A 157 -31.50 0.05 -13.75
N PHE A 158 -30.95 0.69 -14.79
CA PHE A 158 -31.50 0.65 -16.13
C PHE A 158 -31.64 -0.78 -16.67
N ASN A 159 -30.60 -1.63 -16.48
CA ASN A 159 -30.65 -3.04 -16.89
C ASN A 159 -31.74 -3.83 -16.15
N TYR A 160 -31.95 -3.51 -14.85
CA TYR A 160 -32.97 -4.14 -14.04
C TYR A 160 -34.37 -3.77 -14.51
N GLU A 161 -34.67 -2.48 -14.73
CA GLU A 161 -35.98 -2.01 -15.14
C GLU A 161 -36.39 -2.44 -16.56
N VAL A 162 -35.42 -2.40 -17.51
CA VAL A 162 -35.68 -2.77 -18.92
C VAL A 162 -35.55 -4.28 -19.17
N ASP A 163 -35.24 -5.04 -18.13
CA ASP A 163 -34.96 -6.50 -18.23
C ASP A 163 -33.86 -6.85 -19.26
N LYS A 164 -32.87 -5.99 -19.44
CA LYS A 164 -31.71 -6.17 -20.33
C LYS A 164 -30.44 -6.47 -19.58
N TRP A 165 -29.47 -7.03 -20.28
CA TRP A 165 -28.16 -7.31 -19.69
C TRP A 165 -27.02 -6.69 -20.51
N ASN A 166 -26.32 -5.73 -19.95
CA ASN A 166 -25.14 -5.15 -20.55
C ASN A 166 -23.90 -5.97 -20.21
N LYS A 167 -23.63 -7.00 -21.02
CA LYS A 167 -22.46 -7.89 -20.85
C LYS A 167 -21.13 -7.17 -21.03
N SER A 168 -21.08 -6.09 -21.80
CA SER A 168 -19.85 -5.30 -22.02
C SER A 168 -19.36 -4.62 -20.73
N LEU A 169 -20.28 -4.08 -19.92
CA LEU A 169 -19.95 -3.52 -18.62
C LEU A 169 -19.32 -4.58 -17.71
N ASP A 170 -19.93 -5.77 -17.65
CA ASP A 170 -19.43 -6.86 -16.81
C ASP A 170 -18.08 -7.37 -17.28
N THR A 171 -17.89 -7.46 -18.60
CA THR A 171 -16.59 -7.79 -19.19
C THR A 171 -15.52 -6.82 -18.75
N LEU A 172 -15.79 -5.51 -18.80
CA LEU A 172 -14.85 -4.48 -18.38
C LEU A 172 -14.55 -4.58 -16.86
N ILE A 173 -15.58 -4.76 -16.03
CA ILE A 173 -15.42 -4.94 -14.58
C ILE A 173 -14.54 -6.16 -14.29
N PHE A 174 -14.84 -7.33 -14.87
CA PHE A 174 -14.07 -8.55 -14.62
C PHE A 174 -12.66 -8.48 -15.21
N LEU A 175 -12.46 -7.78 -16.32
CA LEU A 175 -11.14 -7.54 -16.89
C LEU A 175 -10.27 -6.69 -15.94
N ILE A 176 -10.79 -5.56 -15.47
CA ILE A 176 -10.05 -4.65 -14.58
C ILE A 176 -9.77 -5.34 -13.25
N THR A 177 -10.80 -5.88 -12.60
CA THR A 177 -10.64 -6.51 -11.28
C THR A 177 -9.76 -7.76 -11.34
N GLY A 178 -9.86 -8.54 -12.41
CA GLY A 178 -8.99 -9.69 -12.65
C GLY A 178 -7.53 -9.29 -12.88
N SER A 179 -7.27 -8.24 -13.68
CA SER A 179 -5.91 -7.73 -13.92
C SER A 179 -5.25 -7.23 -12.65
N ILE A 180 -5.97 -6.46 -11.84
CA ILE A 180 -5.47 -6.00 -10.53
C ILE A 180 -5.20 -7.21 -9.63
N GLY A 181 -6.07 -8.22 -9.62
CA GLY A 181 -5.87 -9.44 -8.84
C GLY A 181 -4.62 -10.22 -9.24
N ILE A 182 -4.32 -10.32 -10.55
CA ILE A 182 -3.08 -10.94 -11.02
C ILE A 182 -1.87 -10.15 -10.55
N LEU A 183 -1.90 -8.81 -10.65
CA LEU A 183 -0.82 -7.96 -10.18
C LEU A 183 -0.57 -8.17 -8.68
N ILE A 184 -1.63 -8.22 -7.86
CA ILE A 184 -1.52 -8.45 -6.42
C ILE A 184 -0.87 -9.80 -6.12
N ILE A 185 -1.31 -10.88 -6.79
CA ILE A 185 -0.71 -12.21 -6.62
C ILE A 185 0.75 -12.22 -7.06
N TYR A 186 1.08 -11.56 -8.16
CA TYR A 186 2.46 -11.43 -8.61
C TYR A 186 3.32 -10.73 -7.54
N LEU A 187 2.86 -9.61 -7.00
CA LEU A 187 3.58 -8.88 -5.95
C LEU A 187 3.70 -9.69 -4.65
N TRP A 188 2.73 -10.51 -4.33
CA TRP A 188 2.74 -11.31 -3.10
C TRP A 188 3.67 -12.53 -3.20
N PHE A 189 3.63 -13.27 -4.29
CA PHE A 189 4.28 -14.59 -4.40
C PHE A 189 5.54 -14.60 -5.27
N PHE A 190 5.68 -13.65 -6.20
CA PHE A 190 6.75 -13.65 -7.21
C PHE A 190 7.69 -12.45 -7.11
N SER A 191 7.44 -11.50 -6.21
CA SER A 191 8.34 -10.38 -5.97
C SER A 191 9.09 -10.55 -4.64
N ASN A 192 10.31 -10.00 -4.58
CA ASN A 192 11.10 -9.96 -3.35
C ASN A 192 10.67 -8.83 -2.39
N HIS A 193 9.57 -8.14 -2.69
CA HIS A 193 9.06 -7.04 -1.87
C HIS A 193 8.12 -7.57 -0.79
N PHE A 194 8.64 -7.80 0.43
CA PHE A 194 7.85 -8.33 1.55
C PHE A 194 6.57 -7.51 1.83
N ALA A 195 6.60 -6.20 1.58
CA ALA A 195 5.46 -5.31 1.85
C ALA A 195 4.24 -5.56 0.94
N GLY A 196 4.40 -6.28 -0.19
CA GLY A 196 3.30 -6.76 -1.01
C GLY A 196 2.61 -8.02 -0.47
N ALA A 197 3.19 -8.66 0.56
CA ALA A 197 2.65 -9.88 1.12
C ALA A 197 1.38 -9.64 1.96
N GLN A 198 0.52 -10.67 2.04
CA GLN A 198 -0.77 -10.60 2.74
C GLN A 198 -1.65 -9.44 2.24
N ASN A 199 -1.71 -9.25 0.93
CA ASN A 199 -2.47 -8.16 0.33
C ASN A 199 -3.93 -8.57 0.10
N PHE A 200 -4.81 -8.21 1.02
CA PHE A 200 -6.23 -8.54 0.97
C PHE A 200 -7.04 -7.67 -0.01
N ASN A 201 -6.38 -6.82 -0.83
CA ASN A 201 -7.07 -6.22 -1.99
C ASN A 201 -7.53 -7.30 -2.99
N PHE A 202 -6.96 -8.51 -2.98
CA PHE A 202 -7.45 -9.60 -3.81
C PHE A 202 -8.91 -10.00 -3.49
N LEU A 203 -9.47 -9.63 -2.34
CA LEU A 203 -10.85 -9.93 -1.97
C LEU A 203 -11.88 -9.23 -2.90
N TRP A 204 -11.58 -8.04 -3.40
CA TRP A 204 -12.41 -7.35 -4.37
C TRP A 204 -11.88 -7.48 -5.80
N ALA A 205 -10.58 -7.62 -5.96
CA ALA A 205 -9.88 -7.79 -7.23
C ALA A 205 -9.41 -9.25 -7.37
N PHE A 206 -10.37 -10.17 -7.55
CA PHE A 206 -10.08 -11.59 -7.56
C PHE A 206 -9.57 -12.06 -8.93
N PRO A 207 -8.38 -12.70 -9.03
CA PRO A 207 -7.72 -12.96 -10.32
C PRO A 207 -8.49 -13.89 -11.23
N PHE A 208 -9.30 -14.81 -10.68
CA PHE A 208 -10.13 -15.73 -11.47
C PHE A 208 -11.35 -15.07 -12.11
N ASN A 209 -11.55 -13.74 -11.96
CA ASN A 209 -12.61 -13.00 -12.63
C ASN A 209 -12.55 -13.12 -14.16
N PHE A 210 -11.37 -13.39 -14.74
CA PHE A 210 -11.25 -13.69 -16.17
C PHE A 210 -12.11 -14.88 -16.62
N ALA A 211 -12.32 -15.89 -15.76
CA ALA A 211 -13.18 -17.02 -16.09
C ALA A 211 -14.63 -16.59 -16.33
N LEU A 212 -15.12 -15.58 -15.61
CA LEU A 212 -16.45 -15.03 -15.81
C LEU A 212 -16.62 -14.33 -17.15
N ILE A 213 -15.57 -13.69 -17.69
CA ILE A 213 -15.63 -13.04 -19.02
C ILE A 213 -16.06 -14.06 -20.07
N PHE A 214 -15.44 -15.24 -20.08
CA PHE A 214 -15.80 -16.30 -21.02
C PHE A 214 -17.17 -16.91 -20.70
N ALA A 215 -17.52 -17.03 -19.42
CA ALA A 215 -18.77 -17.64 -19.00
C ALA A 215 -20.01 -16.83 -19.38
N ILE A 216 -19.99 -15.51 -19.18
CA ILE A 216 -21.14 -14.62 -19.45
C ILE A 216 -21.44 -14.47 -20.94
N HIS A 217 -20.47 -14.74 -21.83
CA HIS A 217 -20.65 -14.66 -23.28
C HIS A 217 -21.16 -15.96 -23.91
N LYS A 218 -21.26 -17.05 -23.16
CA LYS A 218 -21.88 -18.29 -23.66
C LYS A 218 -23.37 -18.09 -23.93
N ASN A 219 -23.93 -18.85 -24.86
CA ASN A 219 -25.37 -18.83 -25.14
C ASN A 219 -26.18 -19.18 -23.89
N LYS A 220 -25.71 -20.15 -23.10
CA LYS A 220 -26.25 -20.50 -21.80
C LYS A 220 -25.15 -20.31 -20.75
N VAL A 221 -25.37 -19.38 -19.82
CA VAL A 221 -24.41 -19.11 -18.74
C VAL A 221 -24.30 -20.33 -17.83
N PRO A 222 -23.08 -20.82 -17.56
CA PRO A 222 -22.88 -22.00 -16.72
C PRO A 222 -23.39 -21.78 -15.29
N LYS A 223 -23.99 -22.79 -14.67
CA LYS A 223 -24.52 -22.70 -13.28
C LYS A 223 -23.47 -22.32 -12.24
N TRP A 224 -22.21 -22.74 -12.44
CA TRP A 224 -21.13 -22.37 -11.51
C TRP A 224 -20.90 -20.86 -11.40
N SER A 225 -21.24 -20.09 -12.46
CA SER A 225 -21.07 -18.62 -12.46
C SER A 225 -21.87 -17.95 -11.35
N ILE A 226 -23.07 -18.47 -11.01
CA ILE A 226 -23.88 -17.94 -9.91
C ILE A 226 -23.18 -18.14 -8.57
N GLY A 227 -22.66 -19.35 -8.32
CA GLY A 227 -21.90 -19.65 -7.11
C GLY A 227 -20.64 -18.78 -6.98
N TYR A 228 -19.95 -18.56 -8.10
CA TYR A 228 -18.77 -17.72 -8.14
C TYR A 228 -19.10 -16.24 -7.87
N ILE A 229 -20.16 -15.67 -8.46
CA ILE A 229 -20.55 -14.28 -8.20
C ILE A 229 -21.00 -14.11 -6.75
N LYS A 230 -21.71 -15.09 -6.16
CA LYS A 230 -22.02 -15.10 -4.72
C LYS A 230 -20.73 -15.10 -3.87
N LEU A 231 -19.72 -15.86 -4.28
CA LEU A 231 -18.41 -15.82 -3.63
C LEU A 231 -17.80 -14.41 -3.67
N LEU A 232 -17.84 -13.71 -4.83
CA LEU A 232 -17.34 -12.34 -4.95
C LEU A 232 -18.06 -11.37 -3.99
N ILE A 233 -19.37 -11.53 -3.81
CA ILE A 233 -20.13 -10.74 -2.82
C ILE A 233 -19.62 -11.03 -1.40
N ILE A 234 -19.45 -12.30 -1.04
CA ILE A 234 -18.92 -12.71 0.27
C ILE A 234 -17.51 -12.15 0.48
N LEU A 235 -16.65 -12.18 -0.53
CA LEU A 235 -15.28 -11.64 -0.44
C LEU A 235 -15.27 -10.13 -0.21
N ILE A 236 -16.17 -9.35 -0.84
CA ILE A 236 -16.29 -7.91 -0.57
C ILE A 236 -16.81 -7.67 0.86
N VAL A 237 -17.76 -8.46 1.35
CA VAL A 237 -18.23 -8.36 2.75
C VAL A 237 -17.08 -8.68 3.71
N LEU A 238 -16.28 -9.70 3.42
CA LEU A 238 -15.09 -10.05 4.20
C LEU A 238 -14.04 -8.92 4.19
N LEU A 239 -13.88 -8.22 3.06
CA LEU A 239 -13.03 -7.03 2.97
C LEU A 239 -13.48 -5.95 3.97
N PHE A 240 -14.77 -5.67 4.06
CA PHE A 240 -15.28 -4.71 5.05
C PHE A 240 -15.03 -5.16 6.49
N LEU A 241 -15.14 -6.45 6.78
CA LEU A 241 -14.77 -7.00 8.08
C LEU A 241 -13.28 -6.81 8.37
N HIS A 242 -12.39 -7.08 7.41
CA HIS A 242 -10.95 -6.83 7.55
C HIS A 242 -10.65 -5.35 7.80
N TRP A 243 -11.39 -4.46 7.14
CA TRP A 243 -11.23 -3.02 7.32
C TRP A 243 -11.63 -2.57 8.73
N ILE A 244 -12.81 -3.00 9.20
CA ILE A 244 -13.35 -2.64 10.52
C ILE A 244 -12.49 -3.23 11.65
N THR A 245 -11.98 -4.46 11.48
CA THR A 245 -11.12 -5.13 12.47
C THR A 245 -9.66 -4.66 12.42
N GLY A 246 -9.29 -3.81 11.45
CA GLY A 246 -7.93 -3.29 11.33
C GLY A 246 -6.91 -4.29 10.79
N VAL A 247 -7.35 -5.41 10.19
CA VAL A 247 -6.43 -6.39 9.57
C VAL A 247 -5.67 -5.77 8.41
N GLN A 248 -6.35 -4.98 7.57
CA GLN A 248 -5.73 -4.16 6.53
C GLN A 248 -6.47 -2.83 6.39
N LYS A 249 -5.70 -1.74 6.24
CA LYS A 249 -6.23 -0.42 5.89
C LYS A 249 -6.33 -0.30 4.37
N TYR A 250 -7.54 -0.03 3.87
CA TYR A 250 -7.78 0.19 2.44
C TYR A 250 -7.83 1.69 2.12
N ASN A 251 -7.64 2.03 0.84
CA ASN A 251 -7.79 3.41 0.41
C ASN A 251 -9.27 3.79 0.36
N LEU A 252 -9.65 4.86 1.08
CA LEU A 252 -11.04 5.34 1.17
C LEU A 252 -11.63 5.71 -0.19
N THR A 253 -10.80 6.08 -1.15
CA THR A 253 -11.25 6.45 -2.50
C THR A 253 -11.86 5.27 -3.27
N LEU A 254 -11.66 4.02 -2.84
CA LEU A 254 -12.23 2.81 -3.42
C LEU A 254 -13.63 2.47 -2.87
N LEU A 255 -14.06 3.09 -1.76
CA LEU A 255 -15.34 2.77 -1.13
C LEU A 255 -16.53 2.86 -2.11
N PRO A 256 -16.68 3.90 -2.95
CA PRO A 256 -17.75 3.94 -3.95
C PRO A 256 -17.72 2.75 -4.91
N ILE A 257 -16.54 2.32 -5.34
CA ILE A 257 -16.37 1.15 -6.22
C ILE A 257 -16.85 -0.13 -5.54
N PHE A 258 -16.51 -0.36 -4.27
CA PHE A 258 -16.95 -1.56 -3.55
C PHE A 258 -18.47 -1.63 -3.45
N VAL A 259 -19.14 -0.50 -3.18
CA VAL A 259 -20.60 -0.41 -3.17
C VAL A 259 -21.19 -0.71 -4.55
N ALA A 260 -20.64 -0.12 -5.60
CA ALA A 260 -21.10 -0.34 -6.97
C ALA A 260 -20.94 -1.82 -7.40
N LEU A 261 -19.82 -2.44 -7.02
CA LEU A 261 -19.59 -3.89 -7.30
C LEU A 261 -20.60 -4.77 -6.57
N LEU A 262 -20.91 -4.49 -5.30
CA LEU A 262 -21.93 -5.25 -4.55
C LEU A 262 -23.30 -5.17 -5.23
N ILE A 263 -23.72 -3.97 -5.64
CA ILE A 263 -24.98 -3.75 -6.34
C ILE A 263 -24.98 -4.51 -7.68
N ARG A 264 -23.88 -4.39 -8.45
CA ARG A 264 -23.77 -5.06 -9.76
C ARG A 264 -23.75 -6.57 -9.63
N TYR A 265 -23.01 -7.14 -8.71
CA TYR A 265 -22.93 -8.58 -8.48
C TYR A 265 -24.29 -9.14 -8.00
N SER A 266 -25.01 -8.40 -7.16
CA SER A 266 -26.37 -8.77 -6.73
C SER A 266 -27.34 -8.82 -7.93
N PHE A 267 -27.28 -7.83 -8.83
CA PHE A 267 -28.02 -7.84 -10.09
C PHE A 267 -27.66 -9.05 -10.94
N LEU A 268 -26.38 -9.38 -11.10
CA LEU A 268 -25.94 -10.53 -11.91
C LEU A 268 -26.46 -11.86 -11.37
N VAL A 269 -26.45 -12.06 -10.05
CA VAL A 269 -27.05 -13.25 -9.42
C VAL A 269 -28.52 -13.35 -9.76
N HIS A 270 -29.27 -12.24 -9.63
CA HIS A 270 -30.69 -12.20 -10.01
C HIS A 270 -30.90 -12.52 -11.48
N ARG A 271 -30.13 -11.87 -12.35
CA ARG A 271 -30.27 -11.99 -13.80
C ARG A 271 -29.98 -13.40 -14.34
N ILE A 272 -28.90 -14.02 -13.85
CA ILE A 272 -28.50 -15.37 -14.30
C ILE A 272 -29.44 -16.43 -13.74
N ASN A 273 -30.03 -16.25 -12.56
CA ASN A 273 -31.05 -17.17 -12.03
C ASN A 273 -32.36 -17.14 -12.81
N LYS A 274 -32.69 -16.02 -13.46
CA LYS A 274 -33.93 -15.85 -14.23
C LYS A 274 -33.83 -16.53 -15.62
N ASN A 275 -32.61 -16.72 -16.13
CA ASN A 275 -32.35 -17.36 -17.43
C ASN A 275 -31.98 -18.85 -17.28
#